data_32e1bfe1112b94f37ccdf778956b8caa
#
_entry.id   32e1bfe1112b94f37ccdf778956b8caa
#
_cell.length_a   1.000
_cell.length_b   1.000
_cell.length_c   1.000
_cell.angle_alpha   90.00
_cell.angle_beta   90.00
_cell.angle_gamma   90.00
#
_symmetry.space_group_name_H-M   'P 1'
#
loop_
_entity.id
_entity.type
_entity.pdbx_description
1 polymer ?
#
loop_
_entity_poly.entity_id
_entity_poly.type
_entity_poly.pdbx_seq_one_letter_code
_entity_poly.pdbx_strand_id
1 'polypeptide(L)'
;MARKYVLDTNLYIDAIRDPVKEQALEQFLERNAPMTYMSAVVMQELRAGAVTDAQARALQDGIFDTFERRNRIAGPSVVAFKDCGRILAALFRQDGVPYRERPRSLVNDILLAITCRENGLTLLTADNDFRTIRPHLRGFTYAPPWPTEVGRRRTGGVGKLKPT
;
A
#
# COMPACT_ATOMS: atom_id res chain seq x y z
N MET A 1 13.67 -4.64 -12.87
CA MET A 1 12.21 -4.87 -12.86
C MET A 1 11.48 -3.61 -12.42
N ALA A 2 10.36 -3.33 -13.03
CA ALA A 2 9.51 -2.23 -12.58
C ALA A 2 8.95 -2.52 -11.18
N ARG A 3 8.95 -1.51 -10.31
CA ARG A 3 8.44 -1.63 -8.94
C ARG A 3 6.92 -1.69 -8.96
N LYS A 4 6.33 -2.65 -8.25
CA LYS A 4 4.88 -2.78 -8.09
C LYS A 4 4.45 -2.20 -6.75
N TYR A 5 3.25 -1.63 -6.69
CA TYR A 5 2.76 -0.89 -5.54
C TYR A 5 1.42 -1.38 -5.03
N VAL A 6 1.22 -1.23 -3.73
CA VAL A 6 -0.09 -1.20 -3.06
C VAL A 6 -0.19 0.11 -2.30
N LEU A 7 -1.34 0.73 -2.30
CA LEU A 7 -1.61 1.94 -1.54
C LEU A 7 -2.33 1.57 -0.24
N ASP A 8 -1.92 2.20 0.85
CA ASP A 8 -2.57 2.07 2.15
C ASP A 8 -3.98 2.68 2.11
N THR A 9 -4.86 2.17 2.96
CA THR A 9 -6.27 2.61 3.10
C THR A 9 -6.38 4.12 3.26
N ASN A 10 -5.53 4.73 4.07
CA ASN A 10 -5.57 6.16 4.35
C ASN A 10 -5.34 7.04 3.11
N LEU A 11 -4.58 6.55 2.12
CA LEU A 11 -4.38 7.31 0.88
C LEU A 11 -5.67 7.42 0.05
N TYR A 12 -6.50 6.39 0.05
CA TYR A 12 -7.83 6.43 -0.58
C TYR A 12 -8.81 7.28 0.22
N ILE A 13 -8.84 7.13 1.55
CA ILE A 13 -9.72 7.92 2.43
C ILE A 13 -9.40 9.41 2.32
N ASP A 14 -8.13 9.76 2.32
CA ASP A 14 -7.68 11.13 2.16
C ASP A 14 -8.10 11.72 0.79
N ALA A 15 -7.95 10.94 -0.28
CA ALA A 15 -8.39 11.35 -1.62
C ALA A 15 -9.91 11.57 -1.71
N ILE A 16 -10.71 10.76 -1.04
CA ILE A 16 -12.17 10.93 -0.99
C ILE A 16 -12.57 12.25 -0.27
N ARG A 17 -11.75 12.71 0.67
CA ARG A 17 -12.05 13.87 1.55
C ARG A 17 -11.42 15.17 1.10
N ASP A 18 -10.34 15.12 0.32
CA ASP A 18 -9.52 16.28 -0.02
C ASP A 18 -9.22 16.30 -1.53
N PRO A 19 -9.74 17.27 -2.29
CA PRO A 19 -9.52 17.37 -3.74
C PRO A 19 -8.05 17.45 -4.16
N VAL A 20 -7.16 18.01 -3.32
CA VAL A 20 -5.72 18.08 -3.62
C VAL A 20 -5.11 16.69 -3.53
N LYS A 21 -5.51 15.89 -2.54
CA LYS A 21 -5.06 14.50 -2.38
C LYS A 21 -5.68 13.58 -3.42
N GLU A 22 -6.92 13.83 -3.83
CA GLU A 22 -7.57 13.15 -4.96
C GLU A 22 -6.75 13.34 -6.24
N GLN A 23 -6.39 14.56 -6.56
CA GLN A 23 -5.56 14.87 -7.74
C GLN A 23 -4.19 14.19 -7.68
N ALA A 24 -3.55 14.13 -6.50
CA ALA A 24 -2.27 13.44 -6.34
C ALA A 24 -2.40 11.93 -6.55
N LEU A 25 -3.48 11.30 -6.06
CA LEU A 25 -3.80 9.90 -6.28
C LEU A 25 -4.05 9.62 -7.77
N GLU A 26 -4.86 10.43 -8.43
CA GLU A 26 -5.15 10.30 -9.86
C GLU A 26 -3.88 10.38 -10.70
N GLN A 27 -3.04 11.38 -10.49
CA GLN A 27 -1.76 11.53 -11.20
C GLN A 27 -0.82 10.35 -10.97
N PHE A 28 -0.80 9.79 -9.77
CA PHE A 28 -0.02 8.59 -9.48
C PHE A 28 -0.56 7.38 -10.24
N LEU A 29 -1.88 7.16 -10.21
CA LEU A 29 -2.53 6.04 -10.89
C LEU A 29 -2.41 6.14 -12.41
N GLU A 30 -2.52 7.33 -13.01
CA GLU A 30 -2.31 7.53 -14.43
C GLU A 30 -0.92 7.03 -14.89
N ARG A 31 0.11 7.31 -14.11
CA ARG A 31 1.49 6.93 -14.43
C ARG A 31 1.82 5.48 -14.08
N ASN A 32 1.21 4.95 -13.04
CA ASN A 32 1.59 3.67 -12.43
C ASN A 32 0.46 2.62 -12.44
N ALA A 33 -0.67 2.87 -13.12
CA ALA A 33 -1.80 1.93 -13.14
C ALA A 33 -1.38 0.48 -13.47
N PRO A 34 -0.49 0.21 -14.44
CA PRO A 34 -0.04 -1.16 -14.72
C PRO A 34 0.70 -1.83 -13.57
N MET A 35 1.29 -1.05 -12.68
CA MET A 35 2.11 -1.52 -11.57
C MET A 35 1.42 -1.40 -10.21
N THR A 36 0.18 -0.89 -10.16
CA THR A 36 -0.56 -0.69 -8.91
C THR A 36 -1.59 -1.80 -8.71
N TYR A 37 -1.60 -2.36 -7.52
CA TYR A 37 -2.50 -3.40 -7.05
C TYR A 37 -3.33 -2.90 -5.88
N MET A 38 -4.53 -3.42 -5.73
CA MET A 38 -5.36 -3.24 -4.55
C MET A 38 -5.15 -4.42 -3.60
N SER A 39 -4.99 -4.16 -2.30
CA SER A 39 -5.03 -5.22 -1.31
C SER A 39 -6.47 -5.56 -0.91
N ALA A 40 -6.78 -6.84 -0.77
CA ALA A 40 -8.07 -7.28 -0.23
C ALA A 40 -8.30 -6.78 1.21
N VAL A 41 -7.23 -6.57 1.99
CA VAL A 41 -7.31 -5.96 3.33
C VAL A 41 -7.77 -4.50 3.22
N VAL A 42 -7.20 -3.73 2.28
CA VAL A 42 -7.60 -2.34 2.02
C VAL A 42 -9.04 -2.28 1.50
N MET A 43 -9.44 -3.20 0.61
CA MET A 43 -10.84 -3.31 0.15
C MET A 43 -11.81 -3.50 1.32
N GLN A 44 -11.48 -4.39 2.25
CA GLN A 44 -12.29 -4.63 3.45
C GLN A 44 -12.47 -3.36 4.28
N GLU A 45 -11.39 -2.64 4.53
CA GLU A 45 -11.42 -1.42 5.35
C GLU A 45 -12.21 -0.30 4.69
N LEU A 46 -11.98 -0.06 3.40
CA LEU A 46 -12.74 0.92 2.62
C LEU A 46 -14.23 0.54 2.57
N ARG A 47 -14.55 -0.73 2.32
CA ARG A 47 -15.94 -1.21 2.27
C ARG A 47 -16.64 -1.08 3.63
N ALA A 48 -15.94 -1.35 4.74
CA ALA A 48 -16.47 -1.18 6.08
C ALA A 48 -16.79 0.28 6.41
N GLY A 49 -16.03 1.23 5.84
CA GLY A 49 -16.28 2.67 5.98
C GLY A 49 -17.43 3.21 5.11
N ALA A 50 -17.86 2.47 4.09
CA ALA A 50 -18.99 2.84 3.21
C ALA A 50 -20.30 2.32 3.80
N VAL A 51 -20.90 3.11 4.69
CA VAL A 51 -22.05 2.71 5.52
C VAL A 51 -23.41 2.86 4.85
N THR A 52 -23.49 3.55 3.71
CA THR A 52 -24.70 3.67 2.89
C THR A 52 -24.54 2.97 1.55
N ASP A 53 -25.66 2.58 0.93
CA ASP A 53 -25.65 1.96 -0.41
C ASP A 53 -25.06 2.89 -1.47
N ALA A 54 -25.27 4.20 -1.33
CA ALA A 54 -24.70 5.18 -2.25
C ALA A 54 -23.17 5.22 -2.14
N GLN A 55 -22.63 5.23 -0.92
CA GLN A 55 -21.19 5.17 -0.67
C GLN A 55 -20.57 3.86 -1.16
N ALA A 56 -21.28 2.73 -0.93
CA ALA A 56 -20.82 1.43 -1.39
C ALA A 56 -20.76 1.35 -2.92
N ARG A 57 -21.76 1.88 -3.63
CA ARG A 57 -21.76 1.97 -5.10
C ARG A 57 -20.66 2.89 -5.62
N ALA A 58 -20.50 4.08 -5.03
CA ALA A 58 -19.45 5.01 -5.42
C ALA A 58 -18.05 4.40 -5.24
N LEU A 59 -17.84 3.64 -4.18
CA LEU A 59 -16.58 2.94 -3.92
C LEU A 59 -16.34 1.81 -4.95
N GLN A 60 -17.38 1.04 -5.27
CA GLN A 60 -17.31 -0.03 -6.26
C GLN A 60 -16.95 0.54 -7.63
N ASP A 61 -17.76 1.47 -8.13
CA ASP A 61 -17.64 2.02 -9.48
C ASP A 61 -16.39 2.89 -9.65
N GLY A 62 -16.05 3.67 -8.63
CA GLY A 62 -14.95 4.63 -8.68
C GLY A 62 -13.57 4.04 -8.39
N ILE A 63 -13.50 2.99 -7.58
CA ILE A 63 -12.20 2.43 -7.13
C ILE A 63 -12.08 0.94 -7.44
N PHE A 64 -12.94 0.09 -6.89
CA PHE A 64 -12.76 -1.37 -6.94
C PHE A 64 -12.80 -1.94 -8.35
N ASP A 65 -13.75 -1.52 -9.17
CA ASP A 65 -13.93 -1.99 -10.56
C ASP A 65 -12.63 -1.87 -11.37
N THR A 66 -11.85 -0.83 -11.14
CA THR A 66 -10.60 -0.61 -11.86
C THR A 66 -9.59 -1.74 -11.62
N PHE A 67 -9.51 -2.24 -10.39
CA PHE A 67 -8.59 -3.31 -10.01
C PHE A 67 -9.17 -4.69 -10.29
N GLU A 68 -10.46 -4.90 -10.03
CA GLU A 68 -11.16 -6.18 -10.25
C GLU A 68 -11.15 -6.57 -11.73
N ARG A 69 -11.56 -5.68 -12.63
CA ARG A 69 -11.56 -5.94 -14.08
C ARG A 69 -10.18 -6.27 -14.65
N ARG A 70 -9.13 -5.82 -14.00
CA ARG A 70 -7.74 -6.06 -14.43
C ARG A 70 -7.07 -7.20 -13.67
N ASN A 71 -7.81 -7.89 -12.81
CA ASN A 71 -7.29 -8.94 -11.93
C ASN A 71 -6.04 -8.48 -11.13
N ARG A 72 -6.13 -7.27 -10.57
CA ARG A 72 -5.04 -6.66 -9.80
C ARG A 72 -5.39 -6.50 -8.33
N ILE A 73 -5.87 -7.58 -7.73
CA ILE A 73 -6.15 -7.68 -6.31
C ILE A 73 -5.20 -8.70 -5.70
N ALA A 74 -4.51 -8.29 -4.65
CA ALA A 74 -3.66 -9.14 -3.85
C ALA A 74 -4.29 -9.35 -2.47
N GLY A 75 -4.42 -10.60 -2.05
CA GLY A 75 -4.96 -10.96 -0.74
C GLY A 75 -3.95 -11.74 0.09
N PRO A 76 -4.12 -11.77 1.43
CA PRO A 76 -3.31 -12.60 2.30
C PRO A 76 -3.56 -14.10 2.02
N SER A 77 -2.49 -14.88 1.94
CA SER A 77 -2.58 -16.32 1.86
C SER A 77 -3.02 -16.94 3.20
N VAL A 78 -3.36 -18.24 3.20
CA VAL A 78 -3.61 -18.96 4.45
C VAL A 78 -2.41 -18.90 5.40
N VAL A 79 -1.19 -18.95 4.84
CA VAL A 79 0.05 -18.85 5.61
C VAL A 79 0.22 -17.46 6.22
N ALA A 80 -0.26 -16.41 5.55
CA ALA A 80 -0.20 -15.04 6.05
C ALA A 80 -0.91 -14.89 7.40
N PHE A 81 -2.02 -15.59 7.64
CA PHE A 81 -2.71 -15.56 8.94
C PHE A 81 -1.88 -16.23 10.05
N LYS A 82 -1.18 -17.31 9.76
CA LYS A 82 -0.25 -17.93 10.72
C LYS A 82 0.93 -17.01 11.02
N ASP A 83 1.50 -16.39 10.01
CA ASP A 83 2.58 -15.41 10.16
C ASP A 83 2.13 -14.16 10.92
N CYS A 84 0.92 -13.70 10.70
CA CYS A 84 0.32 -12.61 11.47
C CYS A 84 0.28 -12.97 12.97
N GLY A 85 -0.21 -14.16 13.31
CA GLY A 85 -0.21 -14.65 14.68
C GLY A 85 1.19 -14.76 15.29
N ARG A 86 2.18 -15.21 14.52
CA ARG A 86 3.59 -15.25 14.92
C ARG A 86 4.15 -13.85 15.23
N ILE A 87 3.85 -12.86 14.40
CA ILE A 87 4.29 -11.47 14.62
C ILE A 87 3.63 -10.89 15.86
N LEU A 88 2.32 -11.08 16.05
CA LEU A 88 1.60 -10.64 17.24
C LEU A 88 2.19 -11.24 18.51
N ALA A 89 2.56 -12.53 18.49
CA ALA A 89 3.22 -13.20 19.63
C ALA A 89 4.64 -12.63 19.86
N ALA A 90 5.37 -12.27 18.80
CA ALA A 90 6.68 -11.65 18.91
C ALA A 90 6.59 -10.25 19.54
N LEU A 91 5.61 -9.45 19.14
CA LEU A 91 5.35 -8.14 19.74
C LEU A 91 4.99 -8.26 21.22
N PHE A 92 4.15 -9.25 21.58
CA PHE A 92 3.83 -9.50 22.99
C PHE A 92 5.09 -9.83 23.82
N ARG A 93 5.99 -10.66 23.32
CA ARG A 93 7.26 -10.95 23.99
C ARG A 93 8.15 -9.74 24.16
N GLN A 94 8.02 -8.77 23.28
CA GLN A 94 8.83 -7.55 23.28
C GLN A 94 8.33 -6.52 24.29
N ASP A 95 7.01 -6.31 24.38
CA ASP A 95 6.42 -5.21 25.17
C ASP A 95 5.42 -5.64 26.24
N GLY A 96 5.04 -6.92 26.29
CA GLY A 96 4.11 -7.47 27.27
C GLY A 96 2.65 -7.10 27.04
N VAL A 97 2.30 -6.39 25.96
CA VAL A 97 0.93 -5.99 25.66
C VAL A 97 0.15 -7.13 25.03
N PRO A 98 -0.92 -7.64 25.68
CA PRO A 98 -1.72 -8.74 25.13
C PRO A 98 -2.37 -8.36 23.81
N TYR A 99 -2.54 -9.35 22.92
CA TYR A 99 -3.20 -9.16 21.63
C TYR A 99 -4.56 -8.46 21.73
N ARG A 100 -5.37 -8.82 22.74
CA ARG A 100 -6.72 -8.27 22.93
C ARG A 100 -6.74 -6.79 23.30
N GLU A 101 -5.63 -6.26 23.79
CA GLU A 101 -5.47 -4.85 24.17
C GLU A 101 -4.88 -3.99 23.04
N ARG A 102 -4.48 -4.63 21.93
CA ARG A 102 -3.94 -3.94 20.78
C ARG A 102 -5.04 -3.37 19.87
N PRO A 103 -4.75 -2.28 19.12
CA PRO A 103 -5.66 -1.77 18.11
C PRO A 103 -6.02 -2.86 17.09
N ARG A 104 -7.28 -2.93 16.70
CA ARG A 104 -7.74 -3.89 15.66
C ARG A 104 -7.06 -3.63 14.31
N SER A 105 -6.71 -2.38 14.04
CA SER A 105 -5.96 -1.98 12.84
C SER A 105 -4.63 -2.71 12.72
N LEU A 106 -3.95 -3.02 13.84
CA LEU A 106 -2.65 -3.70 13.82
C LEU A 106 -2.71 -5.05 13.08
N VAL A 107 -3.77 -5.82 13.24
CA VAL A 107 -3.93 -7.09 12.52
C VAL A 107 -4.02 -6.85 11.02
N ASN A 108 -4.79 -5.85 10.60
CA ASN A 108 -4.91 -5.47 9.19
C ASN A 108 -3.57 -4.97 8.64
N ASP A 109 -2.86 -4.15 9.40
CA ASP A 109 -1.54 -3.63 9.01
C ASP A 109 -0.52 -4.77 8.81
N ILE A 110 -0.51 -5.74 9.72
CA ILE A 110 0.36 -6.91 9.60
C ILE A 110 -0.04 -7.76 8.38
N LEU A 111 -1.32 -8.04 8.17
CA LEU A 111 -1.80 -8.79 7.02
C LEU A 111 -1.51 -8.06 5.71
N LEU A 112 -1.67 -6.74 5.67
CA LEU A 112 -1.32 -5.90 4.53
C LEU A 112 0.19 -5.98 4.22
N ALA A 113 1.03 -5.86 5.24
CA ALA A 113 2.48 -5.97 5.08
C ALA A 113 2.91 -7.36 4.56
N ILE A 114 2.32 -8.44 5.11
CA ILE A 114 2.58 -9.80 4.65
C ILE A 114 2.11 -9.99 3.20
N THR A 115 0.92 -9.50 2.86
CA THR A 115 0.40 -9.55 1.48
C THR A 115 1.35 -8.85 0.50
N CYS A 116 1.85 -7.69 0.87
CA CYS A 116 2.84 -6.97 0.05
C CYS A 116 4.12 -7.80 -0.14
N ARG A 117 4.66 -8.38 0.93
CA ARG A 117 5.85 -9.25 0.86
C ARG A 117 5.62 -10.47 -0.02
N GLU A 118 4.51 -11.18 0.16
CA GLU A 118 4.20 -12.41 -0.59
C GLU A 118 4.08 -12.16 -2.09
N ASN A 119 3.62 -10.99 -2.49
CA ASN A 119 3.38 -10.61 -3.88
C ASN A 119 4.49 -9.71 -4.49
N GLY A 120 5.56 -9.44 -3.76
CA GLY A 120 6.65 -8.58 -4.23
C GLY A 120 6.21 -7.14 -4.49
N LEU A 121 5.30 -6.63 -3.65
CA LEU A 121 4.72 -5.29 -3.76
C LEU A 121 5.38 -4.36 -2.73
N THR A 122 5.51 -3.09 -3.07
CA THR A 122 5.91 -2.03 -2.14
C THR A 122 4.66 -1.32 -1.64
N LEU A 123 4.48 -1.26 -0.33
CA LEU A 123 3.40 -0.50 0.29
C LEU A 123 3.73 0.99 0.26
N LEU A 124 2.81 1.81 -0.28
CA LEU A 124 2.86 3.26 -0.14
C LEU A 124 1.96 3.67 1.02
N THR A 125 2.54 4.33 2.01
CA THR A 125 1.84 4.75 3.23
C THR A 125 2.45 6.01 3.82
N ALA A 126 1.61 6.85 4.41
CA ALA A 126 2.03 7.98 5.24
C ALA A 126 2.17 7.58 6.72
N ASP A 127 1.76 6.36 7.08
CA ASP A 127 1.77 5.86 8.45
C ASP A 127 3.16 5.34 8.85
N ASN A 128 3.58 5.71 10.06
CA ASN A 128 4.84 5.25 10.65
C ASN A 128 4.73 3.92 11.40
N ASP A 129 3.53 3.38 11.60
CA ASP A 129 3.28 2.19 12.42
C ASP A 129 3.92 0.94 11.81
N PHE A 130 4.15 0.91 10.51
CA PHE A 130 4.89 -0.16 9.82
C PHE A 130 6.34 -0.32 10.26
N ARG A 131 6.91 0.67 10.97
CA ARG A 131 8.25 0.55 11.60
C ARG A 131 8.30 -0.57 12.64
N THR A 132 7.21 -0.82 13.34
CA THR A 132 7.13 -1.88 14.36
C THR A 132 6.98 -3.26 13.74
N ILE A 133 6.39 -3.36 12.55
CA ILE A 133 6.15 -4.60 11.83
C ILE A 133 7.40 -5.06 11.06
N ARG A 134 8.09 -4.11 10.42
CA ARG A 134 9.23 -4.39 9.54
C ARG A 134 10.32 -5.28 10.14
N PRO A 135 10.76 -5.12 11.40
CA PRO A 135 11.77 -6.00 12.00
C PRO A 135 11.37 -7.47 12.09
N HIS A 136 10.06 -7.74 12.13
CA HIS A 136 9.49 -9.08 12.22
C HIS A 136 9.14 -9.70 10.86
N LEU A 137 9.29 -8.93 9.77
CA LEU A 137 8.88 -9.32 8.43
C LEU A 137 9.96 -9.02 7.38
N ARG A 138 10.97 -9.89 7.35
CA ARG A 138 12.07 -9.76 6.38
C ARG A 138 11.55 -9.76 4.93
N GLY A 139 12.06 -8.84 4.13
CA GLY A 139 11.66 -8.68 2.72
C GLY A 139 10.43 -7.80 2.50
N PHE A 140 9.77 -7.34 3.56
CA PHE A 140 8.73 -6.33 3.45
C PHE A 140 9.34 -4.95 3.13
N THR A 141 8.77 -4.28 2.12
CA THR A 141 9.18 -2.93 1.70
C THR A 141 8.00 -1.98 1.73
N TYR A 142 8.23 -0.78 2.25
CA TYR A 142 7.28 0.32 2.21
C TYR A 142 8.00 1.64 1.96
N ALA A 143 7.25 2.63 1.48
CA ALA A 143 7.77 3.95 1.15
C ALA A 143 6.71 5.03 1.42
N PRO A 144 7.11 6.31 1.55
CA PRO A 144 6.18 7.42 1.57
C PRO A 144 5.31 7.45 0.31
N PRO A 145 4.09 8.02 0.38
CA PRO A 145 3.23 8.17 -0.78
C PRO A 145 3.89 9.07 -1.83
N TRP A 146 3.54 8.79 -3.08
CA TRP A 146 3.97 9.51 -4.27
C TRP A 146 5.49 9.60 -4.43
N PRO A 147 6.19 8.43 -4.51
CA PRO A 147 7.62 8.44 -4.75
C PRO A 147 7.89 9.12 -6.10
N THR A 148 8.63 10.21 -6.05
CA THR A 148 9.21 10.80 -7.28
C THR A 148 10.19 9.78 -7.84
N GLU A 149 10.08 9.45 -9.13
CA GLU A 149 11.12 8.67 -9.80
C GLU A 149 12.44 9.44 -9.59
N VAL A 150 13.31 8.89 -8.77
CA VAL A 150 14.70 9.38 -8.66
C VAL A 150 15.29 9.20 -10.04
N GLY A 151 15.54 10.34 -10.70
CA GLY A 151 15.85 10.47 -12.09
C GLY A 151 16.79 9.37 -12.59
N ARG A 152 16.44 8.75 -13.69
CA ARG A 152 17.41 8.19 -14.64
C ARG A 152 18.39 9.31 -14.94
N ARG A 153 19.59 9.25 -14.38
CA ARG A 153 20.70 10.08 -14.80
C ARG A 153 20.83 9.88 -16.30
N ARG A 154 20.34 10.83 -17.08
CA ARG A 154 20.77 11.00 -18.46
C ARG A 154 22.25 11.32 -18.39
N THR A 155 23.09 10.34 -18.59
CA THR A 155 24.46 10.56 -19.06
C THR A 155 24.35 11.01 -20.51
N GLY A 156 23.96 12.26 -20.67
CA GLY A 156 24.03 12.96 -21.96
C GLY A 156 25.46 13.45 -22.11
N GLY A 157 26.20 12.83 -23.01
CA GLY A 157 27.54 13.28 -23.38
C GLY A 157 27.50 14.74 -23.85
N VAL A 158 28.30 15.58 -23.24
CA VAL A 158 28.61 16.91 -23.69
C VAL A 158 29.56 16.78 -24.86
N GLY A 159 29.02 16.93 -26.07
CA GLY A 159 29.84 17.13 -27.28
C GLY A 159 30.60 18.44 -27.15
N LYS A 160 31.90 18.37 -27.08
CA LYS A 160 32.79 19.52 -27.19
C LYS A 160 32.70 20.09 -28.60
N LEU A 161 32.15 21.28 -28.71
CA LEU A 161 32.39 22.14 -29.89
C LEU A 161 33.73 22.81 -29.72
N LYS A 162 34.65 22.57 -30.67
CA LYS A 162 35.88 23.32 -30.83
C LYS A 162 35.59 24.62 -31.60
N PRO A 163 36.19 25.73 -31.23
CA PRO A 163 36.17 26.95 -32.04
C PRO A 163 37.27 26.88 -33.09
N THR A 164 36.91 27.27 -34.26
CA THR A 164 37.84 27.81 -35.31
C THR A 164 37.78 29.29 -35.28
#